data_c4044a888628f0c564ebf1b5ed8a1347
#
_entry.id   c4044a888628f0c564ebf1b5ed8a1347
#
_cell.length_a   1.000
_cell.length_b   1.000
_cell.length_c   1.000
_cell.angle_alpha   90.00
_cell.angle_beta   90.00
_cell.angle_gamma   90.00
#
_symmetry.space_group_name_H-M   'P 1'
#
loop_
_entity.id
_entity.type
_entity.pdbx_description
1 polymer ?
#
loop_
_entity_poly.entity_id
_entity_poly.type
_entity_poly.pdbx_seq_one_letter_code
_entity_poly.pdbx_strand_id
1 'polypeptide(L)'
;VPFDGRWYFGKYVKSEAVWLRHLKKPREYSTALSTRVARAVANIAVPNPNGVKAIDPCCGIGTVLVEALSMGIDIVGRDINPLVVLGSRENIAHFGLSGEVDLGPIADVTENYDATIIDMPYNLYTHATPEDQLSILKSARPFSKKLVVVTIDNIDHMIKEAGFTIIDRCVAKKGIFSREILVCE
;
A
#
# COMPACT_ATOMS: atom_id res chain seq x y z
N VAL A 1 -24.57 -13.90 -11.26
CA VAL A 1 -24.50 -12.62 -10.54
C VAL A 1 -24.80 -11.50 -11.51
N PRO A 2 -25.74 -10.62 -11.23
CA PRO A 2 -25.96 -9.41 -12.04
C PRO A 2 -24.89 -8.36 -11.70
N PHE A 3 -24.31 -7.73 -12.73
CA PHE A 3 -23.39 -6.63 -12.61
C PHE A 3 -23.46 -5.78 -13.88
N ASP A 4 -23.60 -4.47 -13.76
CA ASP A 4 -23.65 -3.49 -14.86
C ASP A 4 -24.63 -3.88 -15.98
N GLY A 5 -25.88 -4.25 -15.60
CA GLY A 5 -26.93 -4.65 -16.54
C GLY A 5 -26.71 -5.99 -17.25
N ARG A 6 -25.67 -6.74 -16.91
CA ARG A 6 -25.32 -8.06 -17.47
C ARG A 6 -25.44 -9.15 -16.42
N TRP A 7 -25.68 -10.39 -16.88
CA TRP A 7 -25.70 -11.58 -16.04
C TRP A 7 -24.41 -12.38 -16.27
N TYR A 8 -23.71 -12.70 -15.17
CA TYR A 8 -22.51 -13.54 -15.17
C TYR A 8 -22.85 -14.88 -14.55
N PHE A 9 -22.53 -15.96 -15.25
CA PHE A 9 -22.70 -17.34 -14.81
C PHE A 9 -21.33 -18.01 -14.73
N GLY A 10 -21.12 -18.81 -13.70
CA GLY A 10 -19.85 -19.51 -13.53
C GLY A 10 -19.86 -20.43 -12.32
N LYS A 11 -18.84 -21.27 -12.22
CA LYS A 11 -18.61 -22.10 -11.05
C LYS A 11 -18.08 -21.24 -9.90
N TYR A 12 -18.78 -21.24 -8.77
CA TYR A 12 -18.28 -20.62 -7.57
C TYR A 12 -17.17 -21.46 -6.92
N VAL A 13 -15.97 -20.92 -6.81
CA VAL A 13 -14.85 -21.51 -6.07
C VAL A 13 -14.59 -20.63 -4.86
N LYS A 14 -14.84 -21.15 -3.66
CA LYS A 14 -14.57 -20.44 -2.42
C LYS A 14 -13.05 -20.37 -2.20
N SER A 15 -12.50 -19.17 -2.15
CA SER A 15 -11.11 -18.96 -1.75
C SER A 15 -10.97 -19.05 -0.22
N GLU A 16 -9.81 -19.47 0.25
CA GLU A 16 -9.46 -19.29 1.65
C GLU A 16 -9.29 -17.79 1.95
N ALA A 17 -10.04 -17.30 2.92
CA ALA A 17 -9.96 -15.91 3.33
C ALA A 17 -8.78 -15.71 4.31
N VAL A 18 -7.54 -15.94 3.84
CA VAL A 18 -6.30 -15.87 4.63
C VAL A 18 -6.19 -14.52 5.35
N TRP A 19 -6.61 -13.45 4.70
CA TRP A 19 -6.64 -12.10 5.25
C TRP A 19 -7.47 -11.95 6.53
N LEU A 20 -8.41 -12.87 6.82
CA LEU A 20 -9.13 -12.89 8.09
C LEU A 20 -8.21 -13.19 9.28
N ARG A 21 -7.16 -13.98 9.07
CA ARG A 21 -6.16 -14.26 10.11
C ARG A 21 -5.35 -13.00 10.43
N HIS A 22 -5.09 -12.16 9.42
CA HIS A 22 -4.31 -10.93 9.54
C HIS A 22 -5.05 -9.77 10.19
N LEU A 23 -6.36 -9.93 10.51
CA LEU A 23 -7.12 -8.95 11.28
C LEU A 23 -6.60 -8.78 12.71
N LYS A 24 -5.96 -9.82 13.28
CA LYS A 24 -5.44 -9.81 14.64
C LYS A 24 -3.91 -9.72 14.61
N LYS A 25 -3.41 -8.53 14.35
CA LYS A 25 -1.98 -8.23 14.42
C LYS A 25 -1.57 -7.92 15.87
N PRO A 26 -0.36 -8.30 16.32
CA PRO A 26 0.15 -7.94 17.65
C PRO A 26 0.37 -6.44 17.79
N ARG A 27 0.66 -5.74 16.70
CA ARG A 27 0.78 -4.29 16.67
C ARG A 27 -0.31 -3.70 15.78
N GLU A 28 -1.15 -2.85 16.38
CA GLU A 28 -2.22 -2.13 15.69
C GLU A 28 -1.93 -0.62 15.70
N TYR A 29 -2.39 0.05 14.66
CA TYR A 29 -2.30 1.50 14.53
C TYR A 29 -3.63 2.03 13.96
N SER A 30 -4.20 3.04 14.61
CA SER A 30 -5.56 3.50 14.33
C SER A 30 -5.78 4.01 12.90
N THR A 31 -4.74 4.54 12.28
CA THR A 31 -4.77 5.07 10.90
C THR A 31 -4.38 4.06 9.84
N ALA A 32 -3.89 2.88 10.22
CA ALA A 32 -3.48 1.85 9.27
C ALA A 32 -4.65 1.42 8.36
N LEU A 33 -4.29 1.04 7.13
CA LEU A 33 -5.25 0.45 6.20
C LEU A 33 -5.91 -0.78 6.81
N SER A 34 -7.20 -0.98 6.49
CA SER A 34 -7.82 -2.26 6.80
C SER A 34 -7.16 -3.36 5.97
N THR A 35 -7.03 -4.56 6.53
CA THR A 35 -6.44 -5.74 5.90
C THR A 35 -6.98 -6.00 4.48
N ARG A 36 -8.31 -5.84 4.29
CA ARG A 36 -8.95 -6.03 2.97
C ARG A 36 -8.51 -4.99 1.96
N VAL A 37 -8.41 -3.72 2.37
CA VAL A 37 -7.96 -2.63 1.48
C VAL A 37 -6.48 -2.82 1.16
N ALA A 38 -5.65 -3.12 2.15
CA ALA A 38 -4.23 -3.39 1.95
C ALA A 38 -3.99 -4.54 0.95
N ARG A 39 -4.77 -5.63 1.07
CA ARG A 39 -4.72 -6.75 0.13
C ARG A 39 -5.16 -6.36 -1.28
N ALA A 40 -6.21 -5.56 -1.41
CA ALA A 40 -6.67 -5.06 -2.71
C ALA A 40 -5.61 -4.16 -3.35
N VAL A 41 -5.02 -3.26 -2.59
CA VAL A 41 -3.95 -2.35 -3.05
C VAL A 41 -2.71 -3.15 -3.51
N ALA A 42 -2.29 -4.16 -2.74
CA ALA A 42 -1.18 -5.03 -3.13
C ALA A 42 -1.47 -5.78 -4.45
N ASN A 43 -2.70 -6.29 -4.65
CA ASN A 43 -3.10 -6.91 -5.91
C ASN A 43 -3.16 -5.92 -7.09
N ILE A 44 -3.57 -4.68 -6.86
CA ILE A 44 -3.58 -3.62 -7.89
C ILE A 44 -2.15 -3.26 -8.28
N ALA A 45 -1.26 -3.16 -7.30
CA ALA A 45 0.14 -2.85 -7.54
C ALA A 45 0.85 -3.98 -8.28
N VAL A 46 0.67 -5.23 -7.83
CA VAL A 46 1.35 -6.42 -8.34
C VAL A 46 0.31 -7.51 -8.67
N PRO A 47 -0.34 -7.44 -9.86
CA PRO A 47 -1.33 -8.45 -10.27
C PRO A 47 -0.72 -9.84 -10.50
N ASN A 48 0.55 -9.90 -10.88
CA ASN A 48 1.32 -11.13 -11.05
C ASN A 48 2.65 -10.98 -10.30
N PRO A 49 2.91 -11.77 -9.25
CA PRO A 49 4.10 -11.61 -8.42
C PRO A 49 5.40 -12.11 -9.06
N ASN A 50 5.33 -12.84 -10.18
CA ASN A 50 6.49 -13.49 -10.78
C ASN A 50 7.54 -12.49 -11.27
N GLY A 51 8.68 -12.41 -10.59
CA GLY A 51 9.81 -11.57 -10.96
C GLY A 51 9.59 -10.07 -10.76
N VAL A 52 8.55 -9.68 -10.01
CA VAL A 52 8.23 -8.27 -9.68
C VAL A 52 8.82 -7.94 -8.32
N LYS A 53 9.61 -6.88 -8.23
CA LYS A 53 10.09 -6.29 -6.97
C LYS A 53 9.23 -5.09 -6.60
N ALA A 54 8.72 -5.10 -5.38
CA ALA A 54 7.89 -4.02 -4.86
C ALA A 54 8.49 -3.38 -3.60
N ILE A 55 8.04 -2.16 -3.29
CA ILE A 55 8.39 -1.45 -2.06
C ILE A 55 7.18 -0.71 -1.50
N ASP A 56 7.08 -0.68 -0.16
CA ASP A 56 6.25 0.26 0.59
C ASP A 56 7.18 1.16 1.41
N PRO A 57 7.53 2.36 0.90
CA PRO A 57 8.54 3.23 1.52
C PRO A 57 8.00 4.08 2.68
N CYS A 58 6.71 3.93 3.04
CA CYS A 58 6.04 4.54 4.19
C CYS A 58 5.20 3.49 4.92
N CYS A 59 5.77 2.32 5.17
CA CYS A 59 5.04 1.10 5.48
C CYS A 59 4.30 1.08 6.83
N GLY A 60 4.60 2.02 7.73
CA GLY A 60 4.02 2.05 9.06
C GLY A 60 4.22 0.71 9.78
N ILE A 61 3.15 0.17 10.33
CA ILE A 61 3.16 -1.15 11.00
C ILE A 61 3.08 -2.34 10.05
N GLY A 62 3.28 -2.13 8.74
CA GLY A 62 3.41 -3.19 7.75
C GLY A 62 2.12 -3.89 7.34
N THR A 63 0.96 -3.23 7.38
CA THR A 63 -0.30 -3.86 6.97
C THR A 63 -0.28 -4.29 5.50
N VAL A 64 0.26 -3.44 4.61
CA VAL A 64 0.43 -3.76 3.19
C VAL A 64 1.47 -4.86 3.01
N LEU A 65 2.57 -4.80 3.75
CA LEU A 65 3.65 -5.81 3.69
C LEU A 65 3.14 -7.20 4.05
N VAL A 66 2.41 -7.35 5.16
CA VAL A 66 1.82 -8.64 5.59
C VAL A 66 0.92 -9.21 4.49
N GLU A 67 0.06 -8.40 3.87
CA GLU A 67 -0.83 -8.87 2.82
C GLU A 67 -0.06 -9.25 1.55
N ALA A 68 0.88 -8.42 1.11
CA ALA A 68 1.69 -8.66 -0.07
C ALA A 68 2.55 -9.94 0.08
N LEU A 69 3.29 -10.06 1.19
CA LEU A 69 4.11 -11.24 1.50
C LEU A 69 3.27 -12.52 1.57
N SER A 70 2.06 -12.45 2.15
CA SER A 70 1.15 -13.61 2.22
C SER A 70 0.63 -14.07 0.85
N MET A 71 0.76 -13.24 -0.17
CA MET A 71 0.43 -13.53 -1.57
C MET A 71 1.65 -13.93 -2.41
N GLY A 72 2.84 -14.01 -1.79
CA GLY A 72 4.09 -14.34 -2.48
C GLY A 72 4.68 -13.18 -3.28
N ILE A 73 4.28 -11.95 -2.99
CA ILE A 73 4.86 -10.74 -3.60
C ILE A 73 6.20 -10.45 -2.91
N ASP A 74 7.25 -10.29 -3.70
CA ASP A 74 8.56 -9.83 -3.24
C ASP A 74 8.48 -8.32 -2.96
N ILE A 75 8.30 -7.97 -1.68
CA ILE A 75 8.11 -6.60 -1.23
C ILE A 75 8.99 -6.30 -0.02
N VAL A 76 9.61 -5.14 -0.04
CA VAL A 76 10.35 -4.58 1.10
C VAL A 76 9.61 -3.38 1.67
N GLY A 77 9.81 -3.12 2.96
CA GLY A 77 9.25 -1.96 3.65
C GLY A 77 10.31 -0.97 4.06
N ARG A 78 9.93 0.30 4.21
CA ARG A 78 10.74 1.34 4.82
C ARG A 78 9.87 2.32 5.58
N ASP A 79 10.35 2.85 6.69
CA ASP A 79 9.69 3.93 7.42
C ASP A 79 10.71 4.73 8.21
N ILE A 80 10.44 6.01 8.43
CA ILE A 80 11.32 6.90 9.23
C ILE A 80 11.14 6.72 10.74
N ASN A 81 10.02 6.13 11.16
CA ASN A 81 9.70 5.97 12.58
C ASN A 81 10.17 4.61 13.10
N PRO A 82 11.16 4.56 14.01
CA PRO A 82 11.71 3.30 14.51
C PRO A 82 10.68 2.43 15.24
N LEU A 83 9.66 3.02 15.86
CA LEU A 83 8.63 2.26 16.60
C LEU A 83 7.72 1.50 15.64
N VAL A 84 7.34 2.12 14.51
CA VAL A 84 6.49 1.44 13.52
C VAL A 84 7.29 0.40 12.72
N VAL A 85 8.58 0.65 12.45
CA VAL A 85 9.49 -0.35 11.84
C VAL A 85 9.57 -1.60 12.71
N LEU A 86 9.78 -1.44 14.02
CA LEU A 86 9.77 -2.56 14.95
C LEU A 86 8.42 -3.29 14.95
N GLY A 87 7.33 -2.54 15.00
CA GLY A 87 5.96 -3.09 14.95
C GLY A 87 5.66 -3.82 13.64
N SER A 88 6.18 -3.33 12.51
CA SER A 88 6.05 -3.98 11.21
C SER A 88 6.78 -5.33 11.19
N ARG A 89 8.02 -5.39 11.68
CA ARG A 89 8.80 -6.64 11.79
C ARG A 89 8.11 -7.65 12.70
N GLU A 90 7.56 -7.22 13.84
CA GLU A 90 6.81 -8.09 14.74
C GLU A 90 5.52 -8.62 14.07
N ASN A 91 4.80 -7.79 13.32
CA ASN A 91 3.60 -8.22 12.59
C ASN A 91 3.93 -9.25 11.51
N ILE A 92 4.98 -9.02 10.72
CA ILE A 92 5.44 -9.97 9.69
C ILE A 92 5.82 -11.31 10.32
N ALA A 93 6.65 -11.30 11.36
CA ALA A 93 7.08 -12.50 12.06
C ALA A 93 5.93 -13.27 12.72
N HIS A 94 4.93 -12.55 13.29
CA HIS A 94 3.77 -13.17 13.92
C HIS A 94 2.97 -14.07 12.97
N PHE A 95 2.90 -13.72 11.69
CA PHE A 95 2.21 -14.53 10.68
C PHE A 95 3.12 -15.55 10.00
N GLY A 96 4.35 -15.76 10.51
CA GLY A 96 5.33 -16.70 9.93
C GLY A 96 5.81 -16.28 8.54
N LEU A 97 5.69 -14.97 8.22
CA LEU A 97 6.17 -14.40 6.97
C LEU A 97 7.61 -13.94 7.10
N SER A 98 8.31 -13.83 5.97
CA SER A 98 9.66 -13.27 5.89
C SER A 98 9.64 -12.06 4.96
N GLY A 99 10.16 -10.93 5.43
CA GLY A 99 10.24 -9.70 4.67
C GLY A 99 11.17 -8.70 5.35
N GLU A 100 11.80 -7.85 4.57
CA GLU A 100 12.73 -6.83 5.03
C GLU A 100 11.99 -5.51 5.30
N VAL A 101 12.36 -4.85 6.38
CA VAL A 101 11.84 -3.52 6.73
C VAL A 101 13.00 -2.67 7.23
N ASP A 102 13.30 -1.60 6.50
CA ASP A 102 14.40 -0.68 6.81
C ASP A 102 13.92 0.54 7.59
N LEU A 103 14.80 1.05 8.42
CA LEU A 103 14.65 2.35 9.06
C LEU A 103 15.32 3.42 8.21
N GLY A 104 14.57 4.43 7.80
CA GLY A 104 15.12 5.57 7.07
C GLY A 104 14.09 6.28 6.20
N PRO A 105 14.41 7.48 5.71
CA PRO A 105 13.52 8.25 4.87
C PRO A 105 13.39 7.63 3.47
N ILE A 106 12.28 7.91 2.81
CA ILE A 106 12.03 7.49 1.42
C ILE A 106 13.11 8.02 0.46
N ALA A 107 13.69 9.19 0.75
CA ALA A 107 14.72 9.80 -0.09
C ALA A 107 16.03 8.99 -0.17
N ASP A 108 16.26 8.06 0.78
CA ASP A 108 17.44 7.21 0.81
C ASP A 108 17.26 5.91 -0.01
N VAL A 109 16.12 5.73 -0.68
CA VAL A 109 15.89 4.57 -1.55
C VAL A 109 16.70 4.73 -2.83
N THR A 110 17.62 3.80 -3.07
CA THR A 110 18.53 3.82 -4.23
C THR A 110 18.27 2.73 -5.25
N GLU A 111 17.55 1.67 -4.87
CA GLU A 111 17.18 0.57 -5.74
C GLU A 111 15.92 0.91 -6.54
N ASN A 112 15.81 0.33 -7.74
CA ASN A 112 14.61 0.49 -8.58
C ASN A 112 13.59 -0.62 -8.29
N TYR A 113 12.32 -0.25 -8.31
CA TYR A 113 11.19 -1.14 -8.05
C TYR A 113 10.18 -1.10 -9.19
N ASP A 114 9.62 -2.29 -9.49
CA ASP A 114 8.57 -2.41 -10.51
C ASP A 114 7.24 -1.85 -10.01
N ALA A 115 6.99 -1.94 -8.69
CA ALA A 115 5.82 -1.38 -8.06
C ALA A 115 6.15 -0.73 -6.71
N THR A 116 5.63 0.46 -6.49
CA THR A 116 5.70 1.20 -5.22
C THR A 116 4.29 1.38 -4.70
N ILE A 117 4.08 1.15 -3.40
CA ILE A 117 2.80 1.36 -2.72
C ILE A 117 3.02 2.40 -1.64
N ILE A 118 2.19 3.44 -1.60
CA ILE A 118 2.25 4.49 -0.58
C ILE A 118 0.85 4.73 -0.02
N ASP A 119 0.64 4.43 1.27
CA ASP A 119 -0.49 4.96 2.02
C ASP A 119 -0.07 6.34 2.55
N MET A 120 -0.55 7.40 1.90
CA MET A 120 -0.13 8.77 2.20
C MET A 120 -0.42 9.11 3.65
N PRO A 121 0.51 9.77 4.35
CA PRO A 121 0.24 10.24 5.70
C PRO A 121 -0.92 11.25 5.69
N TYR A 122 -1.93 11.01 6.55
CA TYR A 122 -3.11 11.86 6.66
C TYR A 122 -3.00 12.80 7.86
N ASN A 123 -3.52 14.01 7.70
CA ASN A 123 -3.53 15.03 8.75
C ASN A 123 -4.45 14.75 9.95
N LEU A 124 -5.03 13.54 10.06
CA LEU A 124 -5.91 13.19 11.19
C LEU A 124 -5.13 13.03 12.51
N TYR A 125 -3.85 12.60 12.46
CA TYR A 125 -3.01 12.36 13.64
C TYR A 125 -1.52 12.60 13.40
N THR A 126 -1.10 12.77 12.16
CA THR A 126 0.27 13.15 11.77
C THR A 126 0.19 14.51 11.08
N HIS A 127 1.00 15.47 11.49
CA HIS A 127 1.04 16.80 10.86
C HIS A 127 1.79 16.76 9.53
N ALA A 128 1.35 15.92 8.58
CA ALA A 128 1.92 15.92 7.24
C ALA A 128 1.36 17.11 6.45
N THR A 129 2.22 18.03 6.09
CA THR A 129 1.84 19.19 5.26
C THR A 129 1.68 18.77 3.78
N PRO A 130 1.02 19.57 2.95
CA PRO A 130 1.01 19.34 1.49
C PRO A 130 2.41 19.26 0.89
N GLU A 131 3.36 20.04 1.43
CA GLU A 131 4.76 20.03 1.03
C GLU A 131 5.44 18.70 1.36
N ASP A 132 5.14 18.11 2.52
CA ASP A 132 5.64 16.79 2.91
C ASP A 132 5.09 15.70 1.97
N GLN A 133 3.79 15.75 1.66
CA GLN A 133 3.16 14.81 0.72
C GLN A 133 3.79 14.90 -0.68
N LEU A 134 4.00 16.11 -1.17
CA LEU A 134 4.67 16.34 -2.46
C LEU A 134 6.13 15.85 -2.43
N SER A 135 6.84 16.08 -1.33
CA SER A 135 8.22 15.60 -1.14
C SER A 135 8.30 14.07 -1.20
N ILE A 136 7.35 13.36 -0.56
CA ILE A 136 7.24 11.90 -0.63
C ILE A 136 7.07 11.45 -2.08
N LEU A 137 6.14 12.04 -2.82
CA LEU A 137 5.88 11.70 -4.22
C LEU A 137 7.10 11.97 -5.11
N LYS A 138 7.76 13.11 -4.96
CA LYS A 138 8.99 13.46 -5.69
C LYS A 138 10.11 12.48 -5.38
N SER A 139 10.24 12.06 -4.12
CA SER A 139 11.24 11.07 -3.70
C SER A 139 10.96 9.67 -4.27
N ALA A 140 9.67 9.32 -4.48
CA ALA A 140 9.29 8.04 -5.07
C ALA A 140 9.60 7.96 -6.57
N ARG A 141 9.58 9.10 -7.30
CA ARG A 141 9.66 9.11 -8.77
C ARG A 141 10.90 8.42 -9.35
N PRO A 142 12.13 8.65 -8.81
CA PRO A 142 13.34 8.06 -9.37
C PRO A 142 13.39 6.55 -9.40
N PHE A 143 12.77 5.87 -8.42
CA PHE A 143 12.87 4.44 -8.24
C PHE A 143 11.59 3.66 -8.58
N SER A 144 10.48 4.35 -8.89
CA SER A 144 9.17 3.70 -9.13
C SER A 144 8.87 3.63 -10.63
N LYS A 145 8.63 2.42 -11.15
CA LYS A 145 8.05 2.26 -12.50
C LYS A 145 6.53 2.46 -12.45
N LYS A 146 5.87 1.81 -11.48
CA LYS A 146 4.45 1.94 -11.19
C LYS A 146 4.28 2.38 -9.75
N LEU A 147 3.43 3.36 -9.51
CA LEU A 147 3.10 3.85 -8.18
C LEU A 147 1.60 3.66 -7.90
N VAL A 148 1.28 3.05 -6.76
CA VAL A 148 -0.10 2.99 -6.24
C VAL A 148 -0.17 3.79 -4.95
N VAL A 149 -0.96 4.86 -4.98
CA VAL A 149 -1.13 5.77 -3.85
C VAL A 149 -2.50 5.61 -3.26
N VAL A 150 -2.58 5.51 -1.94
CA VAL A 150 -3.83 5.59 -1.17
C VAL A 150 -3.87 6.94 -0.49
N THR A 151 -4.95 7.69 -0.67
CA THR A 151 -5.11 9.04 -0.12
C THR A 151 -6.55 9.31 0.30
N ILE A 152 -6.75 10.27 1.20
CA ILE A 152 -8.07 10.82 1.54
C ILE A 152 -8.33 12.17 0.89
N ASP A 153 -7.26 12.84 0.46
CA ASP A 153 -7.30 14.16 -0.15
C ASP A 153 -7.14 14.08 -1.67
N ASN A 154 -7.62 15.08 -2.40
CA ASN A 154 -7.32 15.21 -3.82
C ASN A 154 -5.88 15.72 -3.98
N ILE A 155 -4.99 14.83 -4.45
CA ILE A 155 -3.57 15.10 -4.68
C ILE A 155 -3.18 15.01 -6.16
N ASP A 156 -4.13 15.06 -7.08
CA ASP A 156 -3.88 14.92 -8.53
C ASP A 156 -2.82 15.89 -9.04
N HIS A 157 -2.84 17.14 -8.56
CA HIS A 157 -1.85 18.15 -8.91
C HIS A 157 -0.45 17.79 -8.41
N MET A 158 -0.33 17.20 -7.20
CA MET A 158 0.95 16.77 -6.63
C MET A 158 1.51 15.56 -7.38
N ILE A 159 0.67 14.59 -7.76
CA ILE A 159 1.05 13.45 -8.58
C ILE A 159 1.68 13.93 -9.90
N LYS A 160 1.01 14.86 -10.57
CA LYS A 160 1.51 15.45 -11.81
C LYS A 160 2.80 16.26 -11.61
N GLU A 161 2.87 17.07 -10.56
CA GLU A 161 4.08 17.84 -10.23
C GLU A 161 5.27 16.96 -9.89
N ALA A 162 5.02 15.80 -9.26
CA ALA A 162 6.05 14.80 -8.99
C ALA A 162 6.51 14.02 -10.24
N GLY A 163 5.89 14.25 -11.40
CA GLY A 163 6.25 13.61 -12.66
C GLY A 163 5.59 12.27 -12.92
N PHE A 164 4.48 11.97 -12.23
CA PHE A 164 3.65 10.80 -12.50
C PHE A 164 2.40 11.15 -13.31
N THR A 165 1.87 10.16 -14.02
CA THR A 165 0.59 10.23 -14.73
C THR A 165 -0.39 9.25 -14.08
N ILE A 166 -1.57 9.72 -13.69
CA ILE A 166 -2.63 8.84 -13.18
C ILE A 166 -3.25 8.11 -14.36
N ILE A 167 -3.20 6.77 -14.33
CA ILE A 167 -3.73 5.90 -15.40
C ILE A 167 -5.01 5.20 -15.00
N ASP A 168 -5.27 5.05 -13.68
CA ASP A 168 -6.50 4.46 -13.17
C ASP A 168 -6.78 4.94 -11.74
N ARG A 169 -8.05 4.85 -11.31
CA ARG A 169 -8.45 5.17 -9.93
C ARG A 169 -9.65 4.37 -9.49
N CYS A 170 -9.69 4.09 -8.20
CA CYS A 170 -10.87 3.55 -7.55
C CYS A 170 -11.04 4.12 -6.14
N VAL A 171 -12.18 3.85 -5.52
CA VAL A 171 -12.52 4.37 -4.20
C VAL A 171 -12.87 3.23 -3.25
N ALA A 172 -12.22 3.21 -2.10
CA ALA A 172 -12.54 2.32 -1.00
C ALA A 172 -13.35 3.08 0.08
N LYS A 173 -14.58 2.64 0.37
CA LYS A 173 -15.47 3.27 1.34
C LYS A 173 -15.68 2.39 2.58
N LYS A 174 -15.68 3.02 3.75
CA LYS A 174 -16.06 2.41 5.03
C LYS A 174 -16.92 3.40 5.81
N GLY A 175 -18.24 3.22 5.77
CA GLY A 175 -19.18 4.21 6.32
C GLY A 175 -19.05 5.55 5.60
N ILE A 176 -18.84 6.61 6.37
CA ILE A 176 -18.60 7.97 5.84
C ILE A 176 -17.16 8.21 5.38
N PHE A 177 -16.24 7.32 5.74
CA PHE A 177 -14.84 7.46 5.42
C PHE A 177 -14.54 6.88 4.03
N SER A 178 -13.85 7.67 3.22
CA SER A 178 -13.49 7.32 1.84
C SER A 178 -11.99 7.49 1.63
N ARG A 179 -11.39 6.56 0.89
CA ARG A 179 -10.02 6.65 0.39
C ARG A 179 -10.03 6.52 -1.12
N GLU A 180 -9.29 7.35 -1.79
CA GLU A 180 -8.95 7.16 -3.20
C GLU A 180 -7.71 6.28 -3.31
N ILE A 181 -7.71 5.42 -4.32
CA ILE A 181 -6.57 4.60 -4.71
C ILE A 181 -6.23 5.01 -6.14
N LEU A 182 -5.06 5.60 -6.32
CA LEU A 182 -4.57 6.11 -7.59
C LEU A 182 -3.50 5.17 -8.12
N VAL A 183 -3.60 4.79 -9.39
CA VAL A 183 -2.58 4.01 -10.09
C VAL A 183 -1.86 4.94 -11.04
N CYS A 184 -0.54 5.02 -10.93
CA CYS A 184 0.28 6.00 -11.62
C CYS A 184 1.51 5.35 -12.29
N GLU A 185 1.97 6.00 -13.37
CA GLU A 185 3.20 5.67 -14.11
C GLU A 185 4.07 6.91 -14.34
#